data_7ef5b09a5f9f936c91772785e2a30b9f
#
_entry.id   7ef5b09a5f9f936c91772785e2a30b9f
#
_cell.length_a   1.000
_cell.length_b   1.000
_cell.length_c   1.000
_cell.angle_alpha   90.00
_cell.angle_beta   90.00
_cell.angle_gamma   90.00
#
_symmetry.space_group_name_H-M   'P 1'
#
loop_
_entity.id
_entity.type
_entity.pdbx_description
1 polymer ?
#
loop_
_entity_poly.entity_id
_entity_poly.type
_entity_poly.pdbx_seq_one_letter_code
_entity_poly.pdbx_strand_id
1 'polypeptide(L)'
;MLTIYTTRQTCTSSKKAIEWFSSNHIPYKIRLINRRHPLTKEEIKKLLFHTDNGFEDLYRKQSKLYKKIDQIENLEACSMERAIELINKHPLLIKETILLSENKIAFGFTENVGRRFIPKEQRKQERLRLYSQLDFR
;
A
#
# COMPACT_ATOMS: atom_id res chain seq x y z
N MET A 1 7.39 -9.30 -6.31
CA MET A 1 8.12 -8.54 -5.26
C MET A 1 7.22 -7.49 -4.65
N LEU A 2 7.36 -7.30 -3.36
CA LEU A 2 6.59 -6.30 -2.61
C LEU A 2 7.06 -4.88 -2.96
N THR A 3 6.10 -3.98 -3.22
CA THR A 3 6.37 -2.55 -3.36
C THR A 3 5.63 -1.79 -2.27
N ILE A 4 6.36 -0.91 -1.59
CA ILE A 4 5.80 -0.01 -0.59
C ILE A 4 5.64 1.35 -1.24
N TYR A 5 4.39 1.74 -1.50
CA TYR A 5 4.07 3.08 -1.99
C TYR A 5 3.89 4.00 -0.79
N THR A 6 4.64 5.09 -0.77
CA THR A 6 4.58 6.03 0.35
C THR A 6 4.76 7.46 -0.15
N THR A 7 4.08 8.39 0.49
CA THR A 7 4.29 9.82 0.24
C THR A 7 5.43 10.38 1.09
N ARG A 8 5.71 9.73 2.22
CA ARG A 8 6.81 10.11 3.12
C ARG A 8 7.33 8.87 3.83
N GLN A 9 8.64 8.60 3.67
CA GLN A 9 9.29 7.50 4.38
C GLN A 9 9.27 7.68 5.90
N THR A 10 9.10 8.91 6.36
CA THR A 10 9.06 9.25 7.78
C THR A 10 7.69 9.09 8.41
N CYS A 11 6.64 8.83 7.63
CA CYS A 11 5.32 8.60 8.21
C CYS A 11 5.33 7.31 9.02
N THR A 12 4.56 7.29 10.11
CA THR A 12 4.60 6.20 11.09
C THR A 12 4.35 4.83 10.47
N SER A 13 3.33 4.71 9.63
CA SER A 13 2.98 3.44 8.98
C SER A 13 4.06 2.96 8.02
N SER A 14 4.58 3.85 7.18
CA SER A 14 5.65 3.51 6.23
C SER A 14 6.92 3.10 6.94
N LYS A 15 7.30 3.83 7.98
CA LYS A 15 8.49 3.53 8.78
C LYS A 15 8.38 2.16 9.44
N LYS A 16 7.24 1.87 10.06
CA LYS A 16 6.98 0.57 10.69
C LYS A 16 7.01 -0.57 9.67
N ALA A 17 6.44 -0.35 8.49
CA ALA A 17 6.45 -1.34 7.41
C ALA A 17 7.88 -1.66 6.98
N ILE A 18 8.67 -0.63 6.69
CA ILE A 18 10.05 -0.79 6.26
C ILE A 18 10.87 -1.53 7.33
N GLU A 19 10.76 -1.14 8.58
CA GLU A 19 11.47 -1.78 9.68
C GLU A 19 11.07 -3.26 9.82
N TRP A 20 9.78 -3.55 9.75
CA TRP A 20 9.28 -4.92 9.90
C TRP A 20 9.73 -5.83 8.76
N PHE A 21 9.59 -5.37 7.49
CA PHE A 21 10.01 -6.18 6.34
C PHE A 21 11.52 -6.38 6.33
N SER A 22 12.29 -5.36 6.70
CA SER A 22 13.75 -5.48 6.83
C SER A 22 14.14 -6.49 7.90
N SER A 23 13.51 -6.42 9.06
CA SER A 23 13.79 -7.33 10.18
C SER A 23 13.43 -8.78 9.88
N ASN A 24 12.44 -8.99 9.02
CA ASN A 24 12.00 -10.34 8.62
C ASN A 24 12.63 -10.81 7.31
N HIS A 25 13.61 -10.07 6.81
CA HIS A 25 14.35 -10.41 5.57
C HIS A 25 13.44 -10.58 4.35
N ILE A 26 12.36 -9.80 4.28
CA ILE A 26 11.44 -9.82 3.14
C ILE A 26 11.88 -8.73 2.18
N PRO A 27 12.24 -9.07 0.92
CA PRO A 27 12.67 -8.06 -0.05
C PRO A 27 11.50 -7.14 -0.44
N TYR A 28 11.80 -5.86 -0.58
CA TYR A 28 10.82 -4.85 -0.96
C TYR A 28 11.47 -3.74 -1.77
N LYS A 29 10.63 -3.00 -2.50
CA LYS A 29 11.00 -1.76 -3.16
C LYS A 29 10.19 -0.63 -2.54
N ILE A 30 10.79 0.56 -2.48
CA ILE A 30 10.08 1.75 -2.03
C ILE A 30 9.77 2.63 -3.24
N ARG A 31 8.50 2.97 -3.40
CA ARG A 31 8.05 3.92 -4.40
C ARG A 31 7.60 5.20 -3.70
N LEU A 32 8.50 6.18 -3.65
CA LEU A 32 8.20 7.47 -3.06
C LEU A 32 7.39 8.32 -4.04
N ILE A 33 6.22 8.75 -3.60
CA ILE A 33 5.28 9.54 -4.41
C ILE A 33 5.37 10.99 -3.97
N ASN A 34 5.63 11.90 -4.92
CA ASN A 34 5.64 13.34 -4.67
C ASN A 34 5.28 14.09 -5.94
N ARG A 35 5.28 15.41 -5.90
CA ARG A 35 4.92 16.23 -7.06
C ARG A 35 5.87 16.08 -8.23
N ARG A 36 7.14 15.77 -7.97
CA ARG A 36 8.14 15.55 -9.03
C ARG A 36 8.01 14.15 -9.63
N HIS A 37 7.57 13.19 -8.82
CA HIS A 37 7.43 11.80 -9.23
C HIS A 37 6.05 11.29 -8.84
N PRO A 38 4.97 11.82 -9.46
CA PRO A 38 3.62 11.38 -9.15
C PRO A 38 3.39 9.96 -9.67
N LEU A 39 2.36 9.31 -9.14
CA LEU A 39 1.96 8.01 -9.67
C LEU A 39 1.57 8.15 -11.15
N THR A 40 2.10 7.26 -11.98
CA THR A 40 1.72 7.21 -13.39
C THR A 40 0.32 6.62 -13.53
N LYS A 41 -0.29 6.84 -14.69
CA LYS A 41 -1.58 6.25 -15.03
C LYS A 41 -1.55 4.72 -14.91
N GLU A 42 -0.47 4.10 -15.36
CA GLU A 42 -0.26 2.66 -15.31
C GLU A 42 -0.15 2.16 -13.87
N GLU A 43 0.56 2.88 -13.02
CA GLU A 43 0.68 2.55 -11.60
C GLU A 43 -0.68 2.62 -10.90
N ILE A 44 -1.45 3.67 -11.18
CA ILE A 44 -2.80 3.83 -10.61
C ILE A 44 -3.71 2.69 -11.06
N LYS A 45 -3.69 2.33 -12.33
CA LYS A 45 -4.47 1.21 -12.85
C LYS A 45 -4.08 -0.11 -12.19
N LYS A 46 -2.79 -0.32 -11.96
CA LYS A 46 -2.28 -1.51 -11.28
C LYS A 46 -2.80 -1.59 -9.85
N LEU A 47 -2.78 -0.47 -9.13
CA LEU A 47 -3.34 -0.41 -7.78
C LEU A 47 -4.84 -0.70 -7.80
N LEU A 48 -5.58 -0.06 -8.71
CA LEU A 48 -7.02 -0.26 -8.84
C LEU A 48 -7.42 -1.70 -9.14
N PHE A 49 -6.62 -2.38 -9.94
CA PHE A 49 -6.87 -3.78 -10.28
C PHE A 49 -6.98 -4.67 -9.05
N HIS A 50 -6.24 -4.35 -8.00
CA HIS A 50 -6.21 -5.13 -6.76
C HIS A 50 -7.20 -4.65 -5.70
N THR A 51 -7.90 -3.54 -5.94
CA THR A 51 -8.88 -3.01 -4.99
C THR A 51 -10.24 -3.62 -5.21
N ASP A 52 -11.05 -3.68 -4.15
CA ASP A 52 -12.44 -4.15 -4.23
C ASP A 52 -13.39 -3.05 -4.65
N ASN A 53 -13.13 -1.80 -4.22
CA ASN A 53 -14.03 -0.67 -4.41
C ASN A 53 -13.42 0.45 -5.27
N GLY A 54 -12.36 0.16 -6.01
CA GLY A 54 -11.73 1.13 -6.90
C GLY A 54 -11.10 2.31 -6.18
N PHE A 55 -11.35 3.51 -6.68
CA PHE A 55 -10.75 4.73 -6.12
C PHE A 55 -11.11 4.97 -4.65
N GLU A 56 -12.25 4.50 -4.19
CA GLU A 56 -12.65 4.64 -2.79
C GLU A 56 -11.62 4.04 -1.84
N ASP A 57 -11.02 2.92 -2.24
CA ASP A 57 -9.98 2.26 -1.44
C ASP A 57 -8.67 3.05 -1.43
N LEU A 58 -8.38 3.80 -2.49
CA LEU A 58 -7.16 4.58 -2.60
C LEU A 58 -7.23 5.92 -1.87
N TYR A 59 -8.40 6.56 -1.85
CA TYR A 59 -8.53 7.90 -1.28
C TYR A 59 -8.37 7.92 0.23
N ARG A 60 -7.68 8.95 0.70
CA ARG A 60 -7.59 9.25 2.12
C ARG A 60 -8.78 10.13 2.53
N LYS A 61 -9.94 9.49 2.68
CA LYS A 61 -11.23 10.19 2.89
C LYS A 61 -11.30 11.04 4.15
N GLN A 62 -10.52 10.70 5.17
CA GLN A 62 -10.50 11.46 6.43
C GLN A 62 -9.67 12.73 6.35
N SER A 63 -8.90 12.94 5.28
CA SER A 63 -8.04 14.10 5.15
C SER A 63 -8.84 15.36 4.81
N LYS A 64 -8.33 16.51 5.28
CA LYS A 64 -8.91 17.82 4.93
C LYS A 64 -8.83 18.08 3.43
N LEU A 65 -7.75 17.64 2.81
CA LEU A 65 -7.54 17.78 1.36
C LEU A 65 -8.63 17.07 0.57
N TYR A 66 -8.93 15.82 0.91
CA TYR A 66 -9.99 15.05 0.27
C TYR A 66 -11.33 15.76 0.39
N LYS A 67 -11.69 16.18 1.60
CA LYS A 67 -12.96 16.86 1.86
C LYS A 67 -13.09 18.16 1.08
N LYS A 68 -12.01 18.92 1.00
CA LYS A 68 -11.97 20.18 0.25
C LYS A 68 -12.19 19.95 -1.25
N ILE A 69 -11.50 18.99 -1.83
CA ILE A 69 -11.61 18.67 -3.25
C ILE A 69 -12.99 18.08 -3.55
N ASP A 70 -13.49 17.21 -2.68
CA ASP A 70 -14.79 16.57 -2.85
C ASP A 70 -15.94 17.59 -2.87
N GLN A 71 -15.85 18.66 -2.09
CA GLN A 71 -16.84 19.74 -2.10
C GLN A 71 -16.89 20.48 -3.44
N ILE A 72 -15.76 20.55 -4.14
CA ILE A 72 -15.65 21.26 -5.41
C ILE A 72 -16.03 20.35 -6.59
N GLU A 73 -15.56 19.11 -6.60
CA GLU A 73 -15.66 18.25 -7.78
C GLU A 73 -16.43 16.92 -7.59
N ASN A 74 -16.93 16.62 -6.42
CA ASN A 74 -17.57 15.34 -6.13
C ASN A 74 -16.77 14.14 -6.66
N LEU A 75 -15.79 13.71 -5.87
CA LEU A 75 -14.83 12.67 -6.26
C LEU A 75 -15.46 11.32 -6.59
N GLU A 76 -16.61 11.00 -5.99
CA GLU A 76 -17.32 9.75 -6.30
C GLU A 76 -17.91 9.74 -7.71
N ALA A 77 -18.28 10.90 -8.21
CA ALA A 77 -18.94 11.04 -9.51
C ALA A 77 -17.99 11.45 -10.64
N CYS A 78 -16.74 11.78 -10.37
CA CYS A 78 -15.83 12.20 -11.41
C CYS A 78 -15.36 11.03 -12.27
N SER A 79 -14.94 11.33 -13.52
CA SER A 79 -14.44 10.30 -14.42
C SER A 79 -13.11 9.73 -13.94
N MET A 80 -12.75 8.55 -14.45
CA MET A 80 -11.46 7.93 -14.15
C MET A 80 -10.30 8.86 -14.54
N GLU A 81 -10.37 9.49 -15.69
CA GLU A 81 -9.34 10.41 -16.15
C GLU A 81 -9.15 11.59 -15.20
N ARG A 82 -10.27 12.16 -14.74
CA ARG A 82 -10.21 13.28 -13.80
C ARG A 82 -9.65 12.86 -12.45
N ALA A 83 -10.05 11.68 -11.96
CA ALA A 83 -9.51 11.14 -10.71
C ALA A 83 -8.00 10.95 -10.81
N ILE A 84 -7.49 10.43 -11.92
CA ILE A 84 -6.05 10.26 -12.15
C ILE A 84 -5.34 11.61 -12.17
N GLU A 85 -5.89 12.61 -12.84
CA GLU A 85 -5.34 13.96 -12.86
C GLU A 85 -5.23 14.56 -11.45
N LEU A 86 -6.29 14.40 -10.66
CA LEU A 86 -6.32 14.91 -9.29
C LEU A 86 -5.30 14.22 -8.40
N ILE A 87 -5.14 12.91 -8.54
CA ILE A 87 -4.12 12.15 -7.79
C ILE A 87 -2.72 12.60 -8.19
N ASN A 88 -2.47 12.81 -9.47
CA ASN A 88 -1.18 13.32 -9.95
C ASN A 88 -0.87 14.70 -9.40
N LYS A 89 -1.86 15.58 -9.37
CA LYS A 89 -1.72 16.95 -8.88
C LYS A 89 -1.60 17.01 -7.36
N HIS A 90 -2.28 16.10 -6.66
CA HIS A 90 -2.34 16.08 -5.21
C HIS A 90 -1.94 14.69 -4.67
N PRO A 91 -0.63 14.42 -4.53
CA PRO A 91 -0.17 13.10 -4.05
C PRO A 91 -0.72 12.70 -2.68
N LEU A 92 -1.05 13.68 -1.83
CA LEU A 92 -1.60 13.41 -0.50
C LEU A 92 -3.10 13.08 -0.51
N LEU A 93 -3.72 13.05 -1.68
CA LEU A 93 -5.13 12.68 -1.83
C LEU A 93 -5.35 11.18 -1.56
N ILE A 94 -4.33 10.38 -1.77
CA ILE A 94 -4.37 8.94 -1.54
C ILE A 94 -3.75 8.58 -0.19
N LYS A 95 -3.99 7.35 0.25
CA LYS A 95 -3.44 6.83 1.49
C LYS A 95 -1.91 6.85 1.46
N GLU A 96 -1.29 7.15 2.59
CA GLU A 96 0.16 7.39 2.66
C GLU A 96 0.99 6.12 2.53
N THR A 97 0.45 4.97 2.92
CA THR A 97 1.17 3.70 2.86
C THR A 97 0.32 2.68 2.15
N ILE A 98 0.80 2.21 1.00
CA ILE A 98 0.14 1.18 0.21
C ILE A 98 1.15 0.07 -0.03
N LEU A 99 0.78 -1.16 0.35
CA LEU A 99 1.61 -2.34 0.15
C LEU A 99 1.03 -3.13 -1.01
N LEU A 100 1.84 -3.38 -2.03
CA LEU A 100 1.42 -4.12 -3.22
C LEU A 100 2.39 -5.24 -3.53
N SER A 101 1.90 -6.45 -3.61
CA SER A 101 2.61 -7.60 -4.18
C SER A 101 1.87 -8.04 -5.46
N GLU A 102 2.33 -9.13 -6.07
CA GLU A 102 1.74 -9.61 -7.34
C GLU A 102 0.23 -9.87 -7.27
N ASN A 103 -0.26 -10.29 -6.11
CA ASN A 103 -1.65 -10.71 -5.95
C ASN A 103 -2.35 -10.13 -4.73
N LYS A 104 -1.72 -9.18 -4.02
CA LYS A 104 -2.27 -8.63 -2.77
C LYS A 104 -2.03 -7.14 -2.68
N ILE A 105 -3.00 -6.44 -2.09
CA ILE A 105 -2.88 -5.02 -1.76
C ILE A 105 -3.33 -4.82 -0.31
N ALA A 106 -2.68 -3.90 0.38
CA ALA A 106 -3.08 -3.49 1.73
C ALA A 106 -2.78 -2.01 1.92
N PHE A 107 -3.55 -1.40 2.81
CA PHE A 107 -3.44 0.03 3.12
C PHE A 107 -3.07 0.20 4.58
N GLY A 108 -2.06 1.03 4.85
CA GLY A 108 -1.51 1.17 6.18
C GLY A 108 -0.64 -0.02 6.56
N PHE A 109 -0.22 -0.07 7.83
CA PHE A 109 0.62 -1.17 8.29
C PHE A 109 0.32 -1.56 9.73
N THR A 110 0.15 -2.88 9.94
CA THR A 110 0.20 -3.56 11.23
C THR A 110 0.96 -4.85 11.02
N GLU A 111 1.39 -5.51 12.10
CA GLU A 111 2.05 -6.81 11.98
C GLU A 111 1.17 -7.84 11.28
N ASN A 112 -0.12 -7.84 11.57
CA ASN A 112 -1.06 -8.74 10.92
C ASN A 112 -1.11 -8.52 9.41
N VAL A 113 -1.08 -7.26 8.97
CA VAL A 113 -1.00 -6.91 7.55
C VAL A 113 0.32 -7.40 6.97
N GLY A 114 1.43 -7.13 7.66
CA GLY A 114 2.75 -7.55 7.21
C GLY A 114 2.85 -9.06 6.96
N ARG A 115 2.26 -9.85 7.84
CA ARG A 115 2.27 -11.32 7.73
C ARG A 115 1.63 -11.84 6.45
N ARG A 116 0.69 -11.10 5.87
CA ARG A 116 0.06 -11.48 4.59
C ARG A 116 1.05 -11.44 3.43
N PHE A 117 2.14 -10.68 3.57
CA PHE A 117 3.15 -10.50 2.53
C PHE A 117 4.36 -11.39 2.70
N ILE A 118 4.37 -12.28 3.70
CA ILE A 118 5.46 -13.25 3.86
C ILE A 118 5.40 -14.24 2.68
N PRO A 119 6.51 -14.45 1.94
CA PRO A 119 6.54 -15.40 0.84
C PRO A 119 6.17 -16.82 1.29
N LYS A 120 5.51 -17.57 0.43
CA LYS A 120 5.10 -18.95 0.73
C LYS A 120 6.26 -19.83 1.19
N GLU A 121 7.39 -19.71 0.54
CA GLU A 121 8.61 -20.44 0.91
C GLU A 121 9.02 -20.20 2.35
N GLN A 122 9.03 -18.94 2.74
CA GLN A 122 9.40 -18.54 4.10
C GLN A 122 8.39 -19.04 5.12
N ARG A 123 7.10 -18.99 4.82
CA ARG A 123 6.04 -19.54 5.69
C ARG A 123 6.19 -21.03 5.87
N LYS A 124 6.52 -21.74 4.79
CA LYS A 124 6.73 -23.18 4.82
C LYS A 124 7.92 -23.52 5.71
N GLN A 125 9.02 -22.79 5.59
CA GLN A 125 10.20 -22.99 6.42
C GLN A 125 9.92 -22.73 7.89
N GLU A 126 9.17 -21.69 8.20
CA GLU A 126 8.77 -21.38 9.56
C GLU A 126 7.92 -22.48 10.17
N ARG A 127 6.96 -23.01 9.40
CA ARG A 127 6.14 -24.14 9.85
C ARG A 127 6.97 -25.38 10.13
N LEU A 128 7.88 -25.71 9.23
CA LEU A 128 8.76 -26.86 9.40
C LEU A 128 9.65 -26.70 10.63
N ARG A 129 10.14 -25.49 10.88
CA ARG A 129 10.93 -25.17 12.07
C ARG A 129 10.11 -25.37 13.34
N LEU A 130 8.87 -24.87 13.35
CA LEU A 130 7.96 -25.03 14.50
C LEU A 130 7.64 -26.50 14.74
N TYR A 131 7.38 -27.27 13.68
CA TYR A 131 7.10 -28.70 13.80
C TYR A 131 8.31 -29.49 14.33
N SER A 132 9.52 -29.12 13.94
CA SER A 132 10.70 -29.79 14.49
C SER A 132 10.96 -29.42 15.96
N GLN A 133 10.50 -28.26 16.42
CA GLN A 133 10.56 -27.88 17.83
C GLN A 133 9.51 -28.61 18.68
N LEU A 134 8.40 -29.02 18.04
CA LEU A 134 7.36 -29.82 18.69
C LEU A 134 7.76 -31.29 18.63
N ASP A 135 8.74 -31.66 19.43
CA ASP A 135 9.23 -33.03 19.45
C ASP A 135 8.29 -33.93 20.26
N PHE A 136 7.58 -34.79 19.58
CA PHE A 136 6.59 -35.68 20.17
C PHE A 136 7.22 -37.00 20.55
N ARG A 137 8.01 -37.01 21.54
CA ARG A 137 8.57 -38.27 22.06
C ARG A 137 7.68 -38.88 23.12
#